data_7c7b58db1ab647bf4e7e4cd35c33a144
#
_entry.id   7c7b58db1ab647bf4e7e4cd35c33a144
#
_cell.length_a   1.000
_cell.length_b   1.000
_cell.length_c   1.000
_cell.angle_alpha   90.00
_cell.angle_beta   90.00
_cell.angle_gamma   90.00
#
_symmetry.space_group_name_H-M   'P 1'
#
loop_
_entity.id
_entity.type
_entity.pdbx_description
1 polymer ?
#
loop_
_entity_poly.entity_id
_entity_poly.type
_entity_poly.pdbx_seq_one_letter_code
_entity_poly.pdbx_strand_id
1 'polypeptide(L)' 'MGPSIKLKKELWERVKRIAQVAGYSSPQEFVSHVVEKELAKLEDADSDEEILNKLKGLGYID' A
#
# COMPACT_ATOMS: atom_id res chain seq x y z
N MET A 1 -10.24 -15.28 8.46
CA MET A 1 -9.31 -14.99 7.38
C MET A 1 -9.77 -13.81 6.55
N GLY A 2 -8.89 -12.88 6.28
CA GLY A 2 -9.23 -11.75 5.43
C GLY A 2 -9.19 -12.09 3.95
N PRO A 3 -9.64 -11.18 3.10
CA PRO A 3 -9.54 -11.36 1.65
C PRO A 3 -8.07 -11.45 1.23
N SER A 4 -7.82 -12.19 0.17
CA SER A 4 -6.47 -12.31 -0.39
C SER A 4 -6.34 -11.43 -1.63
N ILE A 5 -5.14 -10.87 -1.78
CA ILE A 5 -4.81 -10.04 -2.92
C ILE A 5 -3.66 -10.70 -3.65
N LYS A 6 -3.80 -10.84 -4.96
CA LYS A 6 -2.73 -11.40 -5.77
C LYS A 6 -1.83 -10.30 -6.27
N LEU A 7 -0.54 -10.48 -6.08
CA LEU A 7 0.47 -9.57 -6.60
C LEU A 7 1.23 -10.26 -7.73
N LYS A 8 1.68 -9.47 -8.70
CA LYS A 8 2.54 -9.99 -9.75
C LYS A 8 3.82 -10.53 -9.12
N LYS A 9 4.37 -11.57 -9.71
CA LYS A 9 5.57 -12.22 -9.17
C LYS A 9 6.71 -11.22 -8.98
N GLU A 10 6.94 -10.36 -9.95
CA GLU A 10 8.00 -9.36 -9.88
C GLU A 10 7.81 -8.40 -8.72
N LEU A 11 6.58 -7.95 -8.51
CA LEU A 11 6.26 -7.06 -7.41
C LEU A 11 6.44 -7.76 -6.07
N TRP A 12 6.01 -9.02 -6.00
CA TRP A 12 6.15 -9.81 -4.78
C TRP A 12 7.62 -9.99 -4.39
N GLU A 13 8.50 -10.22 -5.39
CA GLU A 13 9.92 -10.35 -5.11
C GLU A 13 10.51 -9.05 -4.54
N ARG A 14 10.06 -7.91 -5.05
CA ARG A 14 10.49 -6.61 -4.53
C ARG A 14 10.00 -6.41 -3.10
N VAL A 15 8.77 -6.79 -2.82
CA VAL A 15 8.21 -6.72 -1.47
C VAL A 15 9.02 -7.55 -0.50
N LYS A 16 9.33 -8.80 -0.88
CA LYS A 16 10.10 -9.70 -0.02
C LYS A 16 11.47 -9.12 0.31
N ARG A 17 12.11 -8.55 -0.68
CA ARG A 17 13.44 -7.97 -0.49
C ARG A 17 13.42 -6.82 0.50
N ILE A 18 12.51 -5.88 0.28
CA ILE A 18 12.42 -4.70 1.14
C ILE A 18 12.01 -5.09 2.56
N ALA A 19 11.06 -6.01 2.69
CA ALA A 19 10.63 -6.47 4.00
C ALA A 19 11.80 -7.08 4.78
N GLN A 20 12.63 -7.86 4.11
CA GLN A 20 13.79 -8.47 4.74
C GLN A 20 14.81 -7.43 5.18
N VAL A 21 15.13 -6.48 4.31
CA VAL A 21 16.09 -5.41 4.63
C VAL A 21 15.58 -4.57 5.80
N ALA A 22 14.29 -4.31 5.84
CA ALA A 22 13.68 -3.48 6.88
C ALA A 22 13.48 -4.21 8.21
N GLY A 23 13.68 -5.53 8.24
CA GLY A 23 13.54 -6.29 9.47
C GLY A 23 12.14 -6.73 9.82
N TYR A 24 11.23 -6.76 8.84
CA TYR A 24 9.88 -7.27 9.10
C TYR A 24 9.91 -8.78 9.28
N SER A 25 9.02 -9.29 10.12
CA SER A 25 8.94 -10.73 10.36
C SER A 25 8.37 -11.50 9.16
N SER A 26 7.61 -10.82 8.29
CA SER A 26 7.10 -11.43 7.07
C SER A 26 6.83 -10.36 6.02
N PRO A 27 6.83 -10.75 4.73
CA PRO A 27 6.47 -9.80 3.66
C PRO A 27 5.03 -9.31 3.80
N GLN A 28 4.13 -10.16 4.30
CA GLN A 28 2.74 -9.79 4.50
C GLN A 28 2.59 -8.65 5.51
N GLU A 29 3.38 -8.68 6.58
CA GLU A 29 3.36 -7.60 7.56
C GLU A 29 3.81 -6.28 6.95
N PHE A 30 4.84 -6.33 6.12
CA PHE A 30 5.32 -5.15 5.43
C PHE A 30 4.24 -4.56 4.52
N VAL A 31 3.58 -5.42 3.72
CA VAL A 31 2.52 -4.97 2.83
C VAL A 31 1.37 -4.34 3.63
N SER A 32 0.95 -5.00 4.71
CA SER A 32 -0.12 -4.47 5.56
C SER A 32 0.25 -3.09 6.11
N HIS A 33 1.47 -2.93 6.58
CA HIS A 33 1.93 -1.67 7.15
C HIS A 33 1.92 -0.55 6.10
N VAL A 34 2.42 -0.85 4.90
CA VAL A 34 2.47 0.13 3.81
C VAL A 34 1.06 0.54 3.39
N VAL A 35 0.17 -0.44 3.23
CA VAL A 35 -1.21 -0.16 2.84
C VAL A 35 -1.91 0.69 3.90
N GLU A 36 -1.73 0.34 5.18
CA GLU A 36 -2.32 1.13 6.26
C GLU A 36 -1.83 2.56 6.26
N LYS A 37 -0.54 2.77 6.04
CA LYS A 37 0.02 4.12 5.97
C LYS A 37 -0.57 4.93 4.83
N GLU A 38 -0.67 4.32 3.66
CA GLU A 38 -1.24 5.01 2.50
C GLU A 38 -2.72 5.31 2.70
N LEU A 39 -3.47 4.36 3.26
CA LEU A 39 -4.87 4.59 3.55
C LEU A 39 -5.07 5.72 4.55
N ALA A 40 -4.23 5.79 5.58
CA ALA A 40 -4.33 6.86 6.57
C ALA A 40 -4.14 8.24 5.92
N LYS A 41 -3.21 8.35 4.97
CA LYS A 41 -3.00 9.59 4.24
C LYS A 41 -4.23 9.99 3.42
N LEU A 42 -4.88 9.00 2.80
CA LEU A 42 -6.05 9.25 1.98
C LEU A 42 -7.29 9.53 2.82
N GLU A 43 -7.43 8.81 3.92
CA GLU A 43 -8.57 8.96 4.83
C GLU A 43 -8.56 10.29 5.58
N ASP A 44 -7.43 10.98 5.58
CA ASP A 44 -7.32 12.30 6.17
C ASP A 44 -8.05 13.38 5.32
N ALA A 45 -8.50 13.01 4.14
CA ALA A 45 -9.27 13.89 3.27
C ALA A 45 -10.70 14.05 3.79
N ASP A 46 -11.27 15.25 3.62
CA ASP A 46 -12.60 15.57 4.15
C ASP A 46 -13.75 15.06 3.28
N SER A 47 -13.47 14.71 2.03
CA SER A 47 -14.52 14.30 1.10
C SER A 47 -13.97 13.34 0.05
N ASP A 48 -14.89 12.67 -0.65
CA ASP A 48 -14.51 11.77 -1.75
C ASP A 48 -13.77 12.52 -2.85
N GLU A 49 -14.16 13.75 -3.10
CA GLU A 49 -13.48 14.57 -4.10
C GLU A 49 -12.03 14.83 -3.73
N GLU A 50 -11.77 15.09 -2.46
CA GLU A 50 -10.40 15.29 -1.99
C GLU A 50 -9.59 14.01 -2.06
N ILE A 51 -10.21 12.87 -1.79
CA ILE A 51 -9.54 11.57 -1.95
C ILE A 51 -9.10 11.39 -3.40
N LEU A 52 -10.01 11.68 -4.35
CA LEU A 52 -9.68 11.60 -5.76
C LEU A 52 -8.55 12.55 -6.15
N ASN A 53 -8.56 13.75 -5.62
CA ASN A 53 -7.49 14.72 -5.89
C ASN A 53 -6.14 14.24 -5.36
N LYS A 54 -6.13 13.67 -4.17
CA LYS A 54 -4.90 13.10 -3.61
C LYS A 54 -4.37 11.96 -4.45
N LEU A 55 -5.26 11.08 -4.91
CA LEU A 55 -4.87 9.96 -5.77
C LEU A 55 -4.31 10.44 -7.10
N LYS A 56 -4.87 11.50 -7.66
CA LYS A 56 -4.34 12.11 -8.89
C LYS A 56 -2.96 12.70 -8.65
N GLY A 57 -2.80 13.39 -7.52
CA GLY A 57 -1.51 13.99 -7.17
C GLY A 57 -0.42 12.96 -6.96
N LEU A 58 -0.77 11.77 -6.50
CA LEU A 58 0.17 10.67 -6.30
C LEU A 58 0.38 9.83 -7.56
N GLY A 59 -0.42 10.05 -8.61
CA GLY A 59 -0.27 9.33 -9.86
C GLY A 59 -1.01 8.00 -9.92
N TYR A 60 -1.92 7.74 -9.00
CA TYR A 60 -2.68 6.49 -9.00
C TYR A 60 -3.83 6.50 -10.01
N ILE A 61 -4.37 7.68 -10.28
CA ILE A 61 -5.43 7.85 -11.27
C ILE A 61 -5.17 9.11 -12.08
N ASP A 62 -5.76 9.17 -13.25
CA ASP A 62 -5.59 10.32 -14.16
C ASP A 62 -6.58 11.45 -13.86
#